data_37d3a8e3ff17793ce3072d08823d897c
#
_entry.id   37d3a8e3ff17793ce3072d08823d897c
#
_cell.length_a   1.000
_cell.length_b   1.000
_cell.length_c   1.000
_cell.angle_alpha   90.00
_cell.angle_beta   90.00
_cell.angle_gamma   90.00
#
_symmetry.space_group_name_H-M   'P 1'
#
loop_
_entity.id
_entity.type
_entity.pdbx_description
1 polymer ?
#
loop_
_entity_poly.entity_id
_entity_poly.type
_entity_poly.pdbx_seq_one_letter_code
_entity_poly.pdbx_strand_id
1 'polypeptide(L)'
;MYQRPGRDEVMYSREVIDEVISRNDIVDVISGYVKLKKNGSSYTGLCPFHNEKSPSFSVSGQRQLYHCFGCGVGGNVITFVMEYENMTFLEAVKMLGERAGVALPQTSMSEEDRKERGIRDRLLEINKIAATYYYRQLRSEKGKNGLDYLKKRELSDSTINSFGLGYA
;
A
#
# COMPACT_ATOMS: atom_id res chain seq x y z
N MET A 1 0.34 8.71 -12.88
CA MET A 1 0.39 10.18 -13.08
C MET A 1 0.45 10.80 -11.69
N TYR A 2 1.63 11.29 -11.28
CA TYR A 2 1.86 11.85 -9.94
C TYR A 2 1.14 13.21 -9.86
N GLN A 3 0.07 13.30 -9.09
CA GLN A 3 -0.57 14.58 -8.78
C GLN A 3 0.29 15.34 -7.78
N ARG A 4 0.77 16.53 -8.15
CA ARG A 4 1.42 17.44 -7.22
C ARG A 4 0.42 17.84 -6.15
N PRO A 5 0.77 17.76 -4.85
CA PRO A 5 -0.10 18.24 -3.78
C PRO A 5 -0.41 19.73 -3.91
N GLY A 6 -1.60 20.13 -3.47
CA GLY A 6 -2.07 21.51 -3.47
C GLY A 6 -1.21 22.43 -2.59
N ARG A 7 -1.29 23.74 -2.81
CA ARG A 7 -0.36 24.76 -2.30
C ARG A 7 -0.36 25.01 -0.77
N ASP A 8 -1.16 24.30 0.02
CA ASP A 8 -1.34 24.58 1.45
C ASP A 8 -1.07 23.38 2.38
N GLU A 9 -0.51 22.27 1.87
CA GLU A 9 -0.03 21.21 2.73
C GLU A 9 1.31 21.60 3.37
N VAL A 10 1.39 21.51 4.69
CA VAL A 10 2.65 21.64 5.44
C VAL A 10 3.57 20.51 4.96
N MET A 11 4.38 20.81 3.96
CA MET A 11 5.32 19.86 3.39
C MET A 11 6.62 19.92 4.21
N TYR A 12 7.17 18.74 4.51
CA TYR A 12 8.57 18.68 4.95
C TYR A 12 9.45 19.35 3.90
N SER A 13 10.47 20.10 4.35
CA SER A 13 11.41 20.69 3.42
C SER A 13 12.10 19.60 2.58
N ARG A 14 12.56 19.96 1.40
CA ARG A 14 13.22 19.02 0.49
C ARG A 14 14.43 18.37 1.16
N GLU A 15 15.17 19.12 1.95
CA GLU A 15 16.34 18.64 2.69
C GLU A 15 15.97 17.54 3.68
N VAL A 16 14.85 17.69 4.41
CA VAL A 16 14.34 16.68 5.35
C VAL A 16 13.92 15.41 4.60
N ILE A 17 13.22 15.57 3.47
CA ILE A 17 12.79 14.43 2.64
C ILE A 17 14.01 13.68 2.09
N ASP A 18 15.00 14.42 1.55
CA ASP A 18 16.23 13.85 1.02
C ASP A 18 17.04 13.14 2.12
N GLU A 19 17.07 13.69 3.35
CA GLU A 19 17.69 13.04 4.51
C GLU A 19 16.98 11.74 4.87
N VAL A 20 15.65 11.74 4.93
CA VAL A 20 14.86 10.52 5.19
C VAL A 20 15.12 9.45 4.14
N ILE A 21 15.13 9.82 2.85
CA ILE A 21 15.44 8.88 1.76
C ILE A 21 16.86 8.33 1.90
N SER A 22 17.86 9.19 2.13
CA SER A 22 19.27 8.79 2.18
C SER A 22 19.60 7.86 3.34
N ARG A 23 18.87 7.98 4.45
CA ARG A 23 19.04 7.14 5.64
C ARG A 23 18.23 5.84 5.62
N ASN A 24 17.37 5.65 4.63
CA ASN A 24 16.58 4.44 4.46
C ASN A 24 16.98 3.72 3.17
N ASP A 25 17.92 2.76 3.28
CA ASP A 25 18.24 1.92 2.12
C ASP A 25 17.00 1.16 1.65
N ILE A 26 16.68 1.30 0.36
CA ILE A 26 15.45 0.73 -0.20
C ILE A 26 15.43 -0.81 -0.13
N VAL A 27 16.60 -1.46 -0.24
CA VAL A 27 16.68 -2.93 -0.17
C VAL A 27 16.37 -3.39 1.24
N ASP A 28 16.90 -2.69 2.25
CA ASP A 28 16.67 -3.02 3.66
C ASP A 28 15.19 -2.81 4.04
N VAL A 29 14.60 -1.68 3.60
CA VAL A 29 13.20 -1.41 3.87
C VAL A 29 12.32 -2.45 3.21
N ILE A 30 12.47 -2.68 1.91
CA ILE A 30 11.61 -3.61 1.15
C ILE A 30 11.82 -5.06 1.59
N SER A 31 13.01 -5.44 2.03
CA SER A 31 13.29 -6.80 2.53
C SER A 31 12.47 -7.16 3.78
N GLY A 32 12.00 -6.16 4.53
CA GLY A 32 11.06 -6.36 5.64
C GLY A 32 9.65 -6.78 5.19
N TYR A 33 9.29 -6.53 3.95
CA TYR A 33 7.97 -6.79 3.37
C TYR A 33 7.97 -7.91 2.32
N VAL A 34 9.02 -7.99 1.54
CA VAL A 34 9.13 -8.88 0.37
C VAL A 34 10.41 -9.71 0.47
N LYS A 35 10.29 -11.02 0.24
CA LYS A 35 11.46 -11.90 0.11
C LYS A 35 12.22 -11.54 -1.16
N LEU A 36 13.32 -10.83 -1.01
CA LEU A 36 14.21 -10.45 -2.11
C LEU A 36 15.35 -11.47 -2.27
N LYS A 37 15.68 -11.80 -3.53
CA LYS A 37 16.86 -12.58 -3.89
C LYS A 37 17.79 -11.71 -4.73
N LYS A 38 19.09 -11.73 -4.41
CA LYS A 38 20.09 -11.00 -5.19
C LYS A 38 20.17 -11.57 -6.62
N ASN A 39 20.11 -10.68 -7.59
CA ASN A 39 20.22 -11.02 -9.01
C ASN A 39 21.13 -9.99 -9.69
N GLY A 40 22.42 -10.34 -9.85
CA GLY A 40 23.46 -9.42 -10.32
C GLY A 40 23.63 -8.21 -9.40
N SER A 41 23.44 -7.00 -9.95
CA SER A 41 23.49 -5.71 -9.23
C SER A 41 22.17 -5.30 -8.58
N SER A 42 21.10 -6.06 -8.80
CA SER A 42 19.76 -5.78 -8.30
C SER A 42 19.23 -6.92 -7.42
N TYR A 43 18.07 -6.72 -6.86
CA TYR A 43 17.32 -7.73 -6.09
C TYR A 43 15.98 -7.98 -6.75
N THR A 44 15.50 -9.22 -6.74
CA THR A 44 14.22 -9.60 -7.35
C THR A 44 13.36 -10.38 -6.38
N GLY A 45 12.05 -10.22 -6.48
CA GLY A 45 11.05 -10.92 -5.65
C GLY A 45 9.70 -10.98 -6.32
N LEU A 46 8.73 -11.59 -5.64
CA LEU A 46 7.33 -11.52 -6.07
C LEU A 46 6.76 -10.15 -5.72
N CYS A 47 6.01 -9.56 -6.63
CA CYS A 47 5.41 -8.26 -6.43
C CYS A 47 4.34 -8.30 -5.33
N PRO A 48 4.37 -7.38 -4.36
CA PRO A 48 3.34 -7.33 -3.32
C PRO A 48 2.05 -6.63 -3.79
N PHE A 49 2.07 -5.96 -4.95
CA PHE A 49 0.95 -5.16 -5.45
C PHE A 49 0.06 -5.88 -6.46
N HIS A 50 0.49 -7.04 -6.97
CA HIS A 50 -0.33 -7.90 -7.82
C HIS A 50 0.03 -9.37 -7.63
N ASN A 51 -0.89 -10.26 -7.98
CA ASN A 51 -0.67 -11.70 -7.83
C ASN A 51 0.13 -12.25 -9.02
N GLU A 52 1.28 -12.87 -8.74
CA GLU A 52 2.15 -13.47 -9.75
C GLU A 52 2.82 -14.75 -9.22
N LYS A 53 3.24 -15.62 -10.13
CA LYS A 53 3.96 -16.87 -9.80
C LYS A 53 5.47 -16.79 -10.07
N SER A 54 5.88 -15.85 -10.91
CA SER A 54 7.28 -15.63 -11.28
C SER A 54 7.72 -14.25 -10.86
N PRO A 55 8.94 -14.08 -10.30
CA PRO A 55 9.41 -12.80 -9.80
C PRO A 55 9.52 -11.76 -10.93
N SER A 56 8.76 -10.67 -10.83
CA SER A 56 8.86 -9.52 -11.74
C SER A 56 9.16 -8.20 -11.01
N PHE A 57 9.21 -8.23 -9.68
CA PHE A 57 9.52 -7.10 -8.84
C PHE A 57 11.03 -6.96 -8.69
N SER A 58 11.59 -5.83 -9.10
CA SER A 58 13.03 -5.54 -9.08
C SER A 58 13.34 -4.34 -8.20
N VAL A 59 14.38 -4.45 -7.38
CA VAL A 59 14.87 -3.39 -6.49
C VAL A 59 16.34 -3.13 -6.77
N SER A 60 16.69 -1.89 -7.07
CA SER A 60 18.06 -1.45 -7.31
C SER A 60 18.60 -0.69 -6.10
N GLY A 61 19.49 -1.29 -5.33
CA GLY A 61 20.17 -0.62 -4.21
C GLY A 61 21.05 0.54 -4.70
N GLN A 62 21.65 0.44 -5.90
CA GLN A 62 22.46 1.52 -6.45
C GLN A 62 21.63 2.76 -6.85
N ARG A 63 20.44 2.54 -7.42
CA ARG A 63 19.56 3.63 -7.86
C ARG A 63 18.57 4.06 -6.78
N GLN A 64 18.45 3.31 -5.69
CA GLN A 64 17.45 3.51 -4.65
C GLN A 64 16.01 3.58 -5.21
N LEU A 65 15.71 2.67 -6.16
CA LEU A 65 14.43 2.57 -6.85
C LEU A 65 13.97 1.11 -6.94
N TYR A 66 12.67 0.93 -6.94
CA TYR A 66 12.04 -0.33 -7.30
C TYR A 66 11.17 -0.17 -8.55
N HIS A 67 10.96 -1.27 -9.25
CA HIS A 67 10.05 -1.35 -10.39
C HIS A 67 9.52 -2.78 -10.56
N CYS A 68 8.24 -2.91 -10.82
CA CYS A 68 7.62 -4.17 -11.17
C CYS A 68 7.38 -4.25 -12.68
N PHE A 69 7.98 -5.22 -13.34
CA PHE A 69 7.81 -5.43 -14.79
C PHE A 69 6.46 -6.11 -15.12
N GLY A 70 5.72 -6.62 -14.13
CA GLY A 70 4.40 -7.21 -14.31
C GLY A 70 3.28 -6.17 -14.33
N CYS A 71 3.20 -5.30 -13.29
CA CYS A 71 2.12 -4.32 -13.17
C CYS A 71 2.57 -2.87 -13.44
N GLY A 72 3.87 -2.62 -13.64
CA GLY A 72 4.39 -1.28 -13.95
C GLY A 72 4.55 -0.35 -12.74
N VAL A 73 4.17 -0.77 -11.51
CA VAL A 73 4.37 0.04 -10.32
C VAL A 73 5.86 0.23 -10.05
N GLY A 74 6.25 1.42 -9.60
CA GLY A 74 7.64 1.72 -9.30
C GLY A 74 7.82 3.07 -8.63
N GLY A 75 8.97 3.25 -7.96
CA GLY A 75 9.29 4.48 -7.25
C GLY A 75 10.47 4.33 -6.29
N ASN A 76 10.56 5.25 -5.34
CA ASN A 76 11.55 5.24 -4.27
C ASN A 76 10.98 4.57 -2.99
N VAL A 77 11.75 4.59 -1.91
CA VAL A 77 11.37 4.01 -0.63
C VAL A 77 10.09 4.61 -0.04
N ILE A 78 9.86 5.92 -0.19
CA ILE A 78 8.65 6.59 0.28
C ILE A 78 7.44 6.09 -0.51
N THR A 79 7.55 6.07 -1.85
CA THR A 79 6.47 5.57 -2.73
C THR A 79 6.10 4.12 -2.40
N PHE A 80 7.10 3.27 -2.12
CA PHE A 80 6.85 1.89 -1.73
C PHE A 80 6.03 1.79 -0.44
N VAL A 81 6.40 2.54 0.60
CA VAL A 81 5.70 2.53 1.89
C VAL A 81 4.28 3.09 1.74
N MET A 82 4.11 4.17 0.98
CA MET A 82 2.79 4.74 0.68
C MET A 82 1.85 3.70 0.05
N GLU A 83 2.32 2.99 -0.97
CA GLU A 83 1.52 2.00 -1.72
C GLU A 83 1.25 0.75 -0.88
N TYR A 84 2.26 0.26 -0.14
CA TYR A 84 2.15 -0.98 0.62
C TYR A 84 1.30 -0.83 1.88
N GLU A 85 1.54 0.22 2.65
CA GLU A 85 0.84 0.51 3.92
C GLU A 85 -0.43 1.35 3.70
N ASN A 86 -0.71 1.75 2.45
CA ASN A 86 -1.83 2.64 2.11
C ASN A 86 -1.80 3.95 2.92
N MET A 87 -0.61 4.54 3.03
CA MET A 87 -0.32 5.77 3.79
C MET A 87 -0.26 6.99 2.88
N THR A 88 -0.53 8.16 3.46
CA THR A 88 -0.23 9.44 2.80
C THR A 88 1.28 9.68 2.76
N PHE A 89 1.72 10.62 1.92
CA PHE A 89 3.14 11.00 1.82
C PHE A 89 3.72 11.44 3.17
N LEU A 90 3.00 12.26 3.94
CA LEU A 90 3.43 12.73 5.25
C LEU A 90 3.57 11.61 6.28
N GLU A 91 2.65 10.64 6.26
CA GLU A 91 2.70 9.47 7.12
C GLU A 91 3.88 8.56 6.78
N ALA A 92 4.14 8.33 5.50
CA ALA A 92 5.27 7.52 5.05
C ALA A 92 6.62 8.20 5.39
N VAL A 93 6.74 9.51 5.19
CA VAL A 93 7.94 10.27 5.59
C VAL A 93 8.14 10.22 7.10
N LYS A 94 7.06 10.35 7.89
CA LYS A 94 7.13 10.25 9.35
C LYS A 94 7.61 8.87 9.80
N MET A 95 7.02 7.80 9.28
CA MET A 95 7.38 6.42 9.59
C MET A 95 8.86 6.13 9.27
N LEU A 96 9.29 6.52 8.07
CA LEU A 96 10.68 6.33 7.63
C LEU A 96 11.67 7.22 8.42
N GLY A 97 11.25 8.44 8.79
CA GLY A 97 12.03 9.33 9.63
C GLY A 97 12.23 8.77 11.04
N GLU A 98 11.17 8.27 11.67
CA GLU A 98 11.24 7.60 12.97
C GLU A 98 12.15 6.36 12.92
N ARG A 99 12.02 5.54 11.86
CA ARG A 99 12.88 4.38 11.65
C ARG A 99 14.36 4.74 11.54
N ALA A 100 14.68 5.83 10.87
CA ALA A 100 16.06 6.28 10.61
C ALA A 100 16.63 7.20 11.68
N GLY A 101 15.85 7.57 12.71
CA GLY A 101 16.24 8.53 13.73
C GLY A 101 16.45 9.95 13.18
N VAL A 102 15.72 10.33 12.12
CA VAL A 102 15.72 11.69 11.57
C VAL A 102 14.79 12.57 12.40
N ALA A 103 15.30 13.68 12.91
CA ALA A 103 14.48 14.66 13.62
C ALA A 103 13.54 15.38 12.62
N LEU A 104 12.28 14.96 12.63
CA LEU A 104 11.27 15.61 11.80
C LEU A 104 10.72 16.85 12.53
N PRO A 105 10.62 18.02 11.86
CA PRO A 105 9.92 19.15 12.40
C PRO A 105 8.51 18.72 12.81
N GLN A 106 8.05 19.14 14.00
CA GLN A 106 6.66 18.87 14.39
C GLN A 106 5.75 19.62 13.42
N THR A 107 5.24 18.92 12.44
CA THR A 107 4.18 19.45 11.59
C THR A 107 2.93 19.55 12.44
N SER A 108 2.56 20.76 12.84
CA SER A 108 1.23 21.02 13.40
C SER A 108 0.24 20.70 12.28
N MET A 109 -0.38 19.53 12.34
CA MET A 109 -1.49 19.21 11.45
C MET A 109 -2.54 20.31 11.61
N SER A 110 -2.97 20.90 10.49
CA SER A 110 -4.06 21.86 10.52
C SER A 110 -5.34 21.18 11.07
N GLU A 111 -6.28 21.97 11.58
CA GLU A 111 -7.57 21.41 12.01
C GLU A 111 -8.32 20.75 10.85
N GLU A 112 -8.08 21.21 9.63
CA GLU A 112 -8.64 20.66 8.40
C GLU A 112 -8.07 19.27 8.09
N ASP A 113 -6.74 19.09 8.18
CA ASP A 113 -6.08 17.80 7.99
C ASP A 113 -6.56 16.76 9.02
N ARG A 114 -6.75 17.20 10.28
CA ARG A 114 -7.31 16.33 11.33
C ARG A 114 -8.73 15.89 11.02
N LYS A 115 -9.56 16.81 10.49
CA LYS A 115 -10.94 16.50 10.10
C LYS A 115 -10.99 15.55 8.91
N GLU A 116 -10.19 15.79 7.87
CA GLU A 116 -10.10 14.91 6.70
C GLU A 116 -9.63 13.50 7.07
N ARG A 117 -8.59 13.42 7.92
CA ARG A 117 -8.12 12.14 8.45
C ARG A 117 -9.21 11.42 9.24
N GLY A 118 -9.91 12.11 10.13
CA GLY A 118 -11.02 11.54 10.89
C GLY A 118 -12.16 11.03 10.00
N ILE A 119 -12.47 11.72 8.90
CA ILE A 119 -13.46 11.29 7.91
C ILE A 119 -12.96 10.04 7.17
N ARG A 120 -11.71 10.02 6.73
CA ARG A 120 -11.09 8.88 6.04
C ARG A 120 -11.09 7.63 6.91
N ASP A 121 -10.65 7.73 8.16
CA ASP A 121 -10.61 6.61 9.11
C ASP A 121 -12.01 6.05 9.35
N ARG A 122 -13.00 6.94 9.48
CA ARG A 122 -14.39 6.55 9.63
C ARG A 122 -14.97 5.87 8.38
N LEU A 123 -14.62 6.34 7.19
CA LEU A 123 -15.00 5.70 5.93
C LEU A 123 -14.38 4.31 5.78
N LEU A 124 -13.11 4.14 6.16
CA LEU A 124 -12.44 2.84 6.14
C LEU A 124 -13.11 1.86 7.10
N GLU A 125 -13.49 2.31 8.30
CA GLU A 125 -14.24 1.50 9.27
C GLU A 125 -15.62 1.09 8.73
N ILE A 126 -16.37 2.02 8.16
CA ILE A 126 -17.67 1.74 7.52
C ILE A 126 -17.51 0.73 6.39
N ASN A 127 -16.53 0.91 5.52
CA ASN A 127 -16.25 -0.01 4.43
C ASN A 127 -15.91 -1.42 4.93
N LYS A 128 -15.13 -1.54 6.01
CA LYS A 128 -14.81 -2.82 6.65
C LYS A 128 -16.05 -3.52 7.21
N ILE A 129 -16.94 -2.76 7.84
CA ILE A 129 -18.21 -3.28 8.36
C ILE A 129 -19.11 -3.73 7.21
N ALA A 130 -19.24 -2.92 6.16
CA ALA A 130 -20.04 -3.24 4.98
C ALA A 130 -19.51 -4.48 4.25
N ALA A 131 -18.20 -4.56 4.03
CA ALA A 131 -17.56 -5.73 3.42
C ALA A 131 -17.82 -7.01 4.22
N THR A 132 -17.68 -6.94 5.54
CA THR A 132 -17.97 -8.06 6.44
C THR A 132 -19.43 -8.47 6.39
N TYR A 133 -20.34 -7.51 6.34
CA TYR A 133 -21.77 -7.75 6.23
C TYR A 133 -22.11 -8.47 4.91
N TYR A 134 -21.69 -7.95 3.77
CA TYR A 134 -21.96 -8.55 2.47
C TYR A 134 -21.29 -9.93 2.30
N TYR A 135 -20.09 -10.10 2.85
CA TYR A 135 -19.42 -11.38 2.89
C TYR A 135 -20.22 -12.44 3.65
N ARG A 136 -20.81 -12.08 4.81
CA ARG A 136 -21.70 -12.96 5.59
C ARG A 136 -23.01 -13.21 4.87
N GLN A 137 -23.59 -12.20 4.22
CA GLN A 137 -24.84 -12.32 3.47
C GLN A 137 -24.71 -13.34 2.33
N LEU A 138 -23.61 -13.32 1.59
CA LEU A 138 -23.36 -14.30 0.53
C LEU A 138 -23.42 -15.76 1.03
N ARG A 139 -23.11 -15.98 2.29
CA ARG A 139 -23.06 -17.34 2.94
C ARG A 139 -24.30 -17.65 3.75
N SER A 140 -25.26 -16.75 3.78
CA SER A 140 -26.55 -16.94 4.41
C SER A 140 -27.58 -17.54 3.42
N GLU A 141 -28.74 -17.94 3.94
CA GLU A 141 -29.85 -18.38 3.08
C GLU A 141 -30.28 -17.31 2.07
N LYS A 142 -30.22 -16.04 2.46
CA LYS A 142 -30.56 -14.90 1.58
C LYS A 142 -29.59 -14.77 0.39
N GLY A 143 -28.32 -15.12 0.58
CA GLY A 143 -27.29 -15.06 -0.45
C GLY A 143 -27.15 -16.31 -1.30
N LYS A 144 -27.94 -17.37 -1.06
CA LYS A 144 -27.84 -18.65 -1.73
C LYS A 144 -27.86 -18.50 -3.27
N ASN A 145 -28.78 -17.71 -3.81
CA ASN A 145 -28.86 -17.49 -5.25
C ASN A 145 -27.60 -16.83 -5.81
N GLY A 146 -26.99 -15.88 -5.05
CA GLY A 146 -25.73 -15.24 -5.44
C GLY A 146 -24.56 -16.23 -5.41
N LEU A 147 -24.47 -17.06 -4.38
CA LEU A 147 -23.44 -18.09 -4.28
C LEU A 147 -23.56 -19.14 -5.38
N ASP A 148 -24.78 -19.61 -5.67
CA ASP A 148 -25.06 -20.56 -6.73
C ASP A 148 -24.70 -19.97 -8.12
N TYR A 149 -24.97 -18.69 -8.33
CA TYR A 149 -24.55 -17.96 -9.53
C TYR A 149 -23.03 -17.94 -9.70
N LEU A 150 -22.28 -17.62 -8.61
CA LEU A 150 -20.81 -17.62 -8.65
C LEU A 150 -20.25 -19.03 -8.93
N LYS A 151 -20.83 -20.06 -8.32
CA LYS A 151 -20.44 -21.46 -8.56
C LYS A 151 -20.77 -21.91 -9.97
N LYS A 152 -21.92 -21.51 -10.52
CA LYS A 152 -22.27 -21.78 -11.92
C LYS A 152 -21.29 -21.16 -12.91
N ARG A 153 -20.61 -20.06 -12.52
CA ARG A 153 -19.52 -19.44 -13.27
C ARG A 153 -18.13 -20.06 -12.97
N GLU A 154 -18.11 -21.22 -12.33
CA GLU A 154 -16.89 -21.98 -12.00
C GLU A 154 -15.91 -21.26 -11.07
N LEU A 155 -16.39 -20.27 -10.29
CA LEU A 155 -15.56 -19.64 -9.27
C LEU A 155 -15.38 -20.56 -8.08
N SER A 156 -14.11 -20.86 -7.77
CA SER A 156 -13.78 -21.68 -6.61
C SER A 156 -14.03 -20.93 -5.29
N ASP A 157 -14.27 -21.65 -4.20
CA ASP A 157 -14.43 -21.06 -2.87
C ASP A 157 -13.18 -20.26 -2.46
N SER A 158 -11.98 -20.70 -2.86
CA SER A 158 -10.74 -19.96 -2.65
C SER A 158 -10.74 -18.62 -3.38
N THR A 159 -11.22 -18.58 -4.61
CA THR A 159 -11.35 -17.34 -5.40
C THR A 159 -12.38 -16.40 -4.77
N ILE A 160 -13.57 -16.90 -4.42
CA ILE A 160 -14.64 -16.13 -3.77
C ILE A 160 -14.13 -15.51 -2.47
N ASN A 161 -13.32 -16.23 -1.69
CA ASN A 161 -12.75 -15.76 -0.44
C ASN A 161 -11.63 -14.72 -0.66
N SER A 162 -10.69 -15.00 -1.56
CA SER A 162 -9.53 -14.11 -1.79
C SER A 162 -9.93 -12.76 -2.37
N PHE A 163 -11.00 -12.74 -3.18
CA PHE A 163 -11.57 -11.48 -3.71
C PHE A 163 -12.59 -10.83 -2.78
N GLY A 164 -12.91 -11.44 -1.63
CA GLY A 164 -13.86 -10.89 -0.67
C GLY A 164 -15.26 -10.68 -1.23
N LEU A 165 -15.71 -11.56 -2.15
CA LEU A 165 -17.00 -11.40 -2.79
C LEU A 165 -18.14 -11.48 -1.78
N GLY A 166 -19.08 -10.55 -1.87
CA GLY A 166 -20.24 -10.41 -1.01
C GLY A 166 -21.56 -10.39 -1.80
N TYR A 167 -22.68 -10.37 -1.09
CA TYR A 167 -24.03 -10.26 -1.62
C TYR A 167 -24.77 -9.11 -0.93
N ALA A 168 -25.34 -8.20 -1.72
CA ALA A 168 -26.14 -7.06 -1.26
C ALA A 168 -27.62 -7.33 -1.29
#